data_dca249cd231b12810306a14cfe1a3f33
#
_entry.id   dca249cd231b12810306a14cfe1a3f33
#
_cell.length_a   1.000
_cell.length_b   1.000
_cell.length_c   1.000
_cell.angle_alpha   90.00
_cell.angle_beta   90.00
_cell.angle_gamma   90.00
#
_symmetry.space_group_name_H-M   'P 1'
#
loop_
_entity.id
_entity.type
_entity.pdbx_description
1 polymer ?
#
loop_
_entity_poly.entity_id
_entity_poly.type
_entity_poly.pdbx_seq_one_letter_code
_entity_poly.pdbx_strand_id
1 'polypeptide(L)'
;MRSYRLIVLILMLSPPAFGHVGSPNVYLVGDAGPYHLLLTVNPPAMVPGVAQVQVRLTSGTVSSIRITPVYVNGKDQGLPPTSDLMQRAADPQWFTGKVWLMESGSWEVRVEVSGPQGIGKLAVPVPVFARRTLPMQKALGTLLFGLMLALSIGIVSIAGAAAREGGLGAAAIPSSRNKRGGRIAMAISSVIVVTILALGNWWWNAQAADLKQNMLYSAPPLRVSFDGTDQLTLRIEDDCWHKSRKDQW
;
A
#
# COMPACT_ATOMS: atom_id res chain seq x y z
N MET A 1 41.57 -19.63 26.44
CA MET A 1 41.14 -18.20 26.45
C MET A 1 40.94 -17.56 25.04
N ARG A 2 41.37 -18.14 23.95
CA ARG A 2 41.18 -17.59 22.59
C ARG A 2 39.84 -17.97 21.93
N SER A 3 39.29 -19.13 22.24
CA SER A 3 38.10 -19.69 21.56
C SER A 3 36.78 -18.96 21.90
N TYR A 4 36.57 -18.51 23.13
CA TYR A 4 35.33 -17.78 23.49
C TYR A 4 35.29 -16.36 22.95
N ARG A 5 36.44 -15.72 22.68
CA ARG A 5 36.48 -14.42 22.02
C ARG A 5 35.96 -14.50 20.59
N LEU A 6 36.22 -15.61 19.92
CA LEU A 6 35.75 -15.86 18.57
C LEU A 6 34.25 -16.12 18.55
N ILE A 7 33.72 -16.85 19.53
CA ILE A 7 32.28 -17.12 19.68
C ILE A 7 31.50 -15.83 19.98
N VAL A 8 32.03 -14.97 20.86
CA VAL A 8 31.42 -13.67 21.17
C VAL A 8 31.43 -12.75 19.95
N LEU A 9 32.51 -12.77 19.16
CA LEU A 9 32.60 -11.99 17.93
C LEU A 9 31.57 -12.46 16.86
N ILE A 10 31.36 -13.76 16.73
CA ILE A 10 30.37 -14.35 15.82
C ILE A 10 28.94 -14.01 16.26
N LEU A 11 28.66 -14.03 17.57
CA LEU A 11 27.37 -13.63 18.14
C LEU A 11 27.07 -12.13 17.94
N MET A 12 28.10 -11.29 17.97
CA MET A 12 27.96 -9.84 17.73
C MET A 12 27.76 -9.49 16.24
N LEU A 13 28.14 -10.38 15.31
CA LEU A 13 27.92 -10.22 13.88
C LEU A 13 26.61 -10.86 13.38
N SER A 14 25.83 -11.48 14.26
CA SER A 14 24.53 -12.04 13.85
C SER A 14 23.56 -10.90 13.50
N PRO A 15 23.03 -10.84 12.28
CA PRO A 15 22.01 -9.86 11.95
C PRO A 15 20.80 -10.09 12.87
N PRO A 16 20.09 -9.01 13.25
CA PRO A 16 18.87 -9.16 14.06
C PRO A 16 17.89 -10.04 13.29
N ALA A 17 17.58 -11.22 13.85
CA ALA A 17 16.54 -12.09 13.34
C ALA A 17 15.20 -11.41 13.63
N PHE A 18 14.61 -10.76 12.62
CA PHE A 18 13.24 -10.29 12.70
C PHE A 18 12.33 -11.52 12.67
N GLY A 19 11.87 -11.95 13.82
CA GLY A 19 10.82 -12.94 13.92
C GLY A 19 9.55 -12.38 13.29
N HIS A 20 9.09 -12.96 12.18
CA HIS A 20 7.79 -12.64 11.61
C HIS A 20 6.71 -13.16 12.54
N VAL A 21 6.22 -12.30 13.42
CA VAL A 21 5.06 -12.59 14.26
C VAL A 21 3.81 -12.35 13.42
N GLY A 22 3.14 -13.44 13.05
CA GLY A 22 1.86 -13.43 12.33
C GLY A 22 1.99 -13.35 10.80
N SER A 23 1.39 -14.31 10.13
CA SER A 23 1.11 -14.22 8.70
C SER A 23 -0.17 -13.41 8.51
N PRO A 24 -0.20 -12.44 7.57
CA PRO A 24 -1.45 -11.74 7.22
C PRO A 24 -2.44 -12.66 6.50
N ASN A 25 -2.03 -13.89 6.19
CA ASN A 25 -2.85 -14.85 5.49
C ASN A 25 -3.99 -15.31 6.39
N VAL A 26 -5.16 -15.41 5.81
CA VAL A 26 -6.35 -16.00 6.44
C VAL A 26 -6.41 -17.46 6.02
N TYR A 27 -6.46 -18.35 7.01
CA TYR A 27 -6.62 -19.79 6.81
C TYR A 27 -7.97 -20.19 7.38
N LEU A 28 -8.77 -20.88 6.59
CA LEU A 28 -10.07 -21.39 7.01
C LEU A 28 -10.25 -22.83 6.52
N VAL A 29 -10.58 -23.72 7.43
CA VAL A 29 -11.12 -25.03 7.11
C VAL A 29 -12.61 -24.95 7.34
N GLY A 30 -13.40 -25.30 6.33
CA GLY A 30 -14.85 -25.20 6.42
C GLY A 30 -15.57 -25.93 5.31
N ASP A 31 -16.89 -25.96 5.45
CA ASP A 31 -17.77 -26.68 4.55
C ASP A 31 -18.54 -25.72 3.66
N ALA A 32 -18.42 -25.90 2.35
CA ALA A 32 -19.32 -25.28 1.38
C ALA A 32 -20.37 -26.31 0.99
N GLY A 33 -21.45 -26.39 1.77
CA GLY A 33 -22.46 -27.43 1.62
C GLY A 33 -21.85 -28.85 1.74
N PRO A 34 -21.91 -29.69 0.69
CA PRO A 34 -21.37 -31.03 0.75
C PRO A 34 -19.82 -31.11 0.53
N TYR A 35 -19.14 -29.98 0.31
CA TYR A 35 -17.73 -29.95 -0.03
C TYR A 35 -16.90 -29.45 1.15
N HIS A 36 -15.91 -30.24 1.58
CA HIS A 36 -14.93 -29.84 2.60
C HIS A 36 -13.75 -29.12 1.95
N LEU A 37 -13.46 -27.91 2.40
CA LEU A 37 -12.46 -27.02 1.81
C LEU A 37 -11.43 -26.55 2.83
N LEU A 38 -10.19 -26.46 2.38
CA LEU A 38 -9.16 -25.66 3.02
C LEU A 38 -8.93 -24.42 2.17
N LEU A 39 -9.20 -23.27 2.74
CA LEU A 39 -8.99 -21.96 2.09
C LEU A 39 -7.79 -21.25 2.66
N THR A 40 -7.05 -20.61 1.76
CA THR A 40 -6.00 -19.66 2.11
C THR A 40 -6.23 -18.39 1.33
N VAL A 41 -6.41 -17.28 2.04
CA VAL A 41 -6.50 -15.95 1.43
C VAL A 41 -5.28 -15.15 1.84
N ASN A 42 -4.51 -14.68 0.87
CA ASN A 42 -3.36 -13.82 1.07
C ASN A 42 -3.73 -12.38 0.66
N PRO A 43 -4.08 -11.50 1.63
CA PRO A 43 -4.44 -10.13 1.34
C PRO A 43 -3.24 -9.33 0.82
N PRO A 44 -3.47 -8.31 -0.03
CA PRO A 44 -2.40 -7.48 -0.55
C PRO A 44 -1.72 -6.66 0.56
N ALA A 45 -0.43 -6.40 0.39
CA ALA A 45 0.31 -5.53 1.30
C ALA A 45 0.01 -4.03 1.07
N MET A 46 -0.52 -3.70 -0.10
CA MET A 46 -0.92 -2.35 -0.53
C MET A 46 -2.38 -2.37 -0.95
N VAL A 47 -3.12 -1.34 -0.55
CA VAL A 47 -4.55 -1.20 -0.90
C VAL A 47 -4.72 0.13 -1.66
N PRO A 48 -5.40 0.12 -2.79
CA PRO A 48 -6.01 -1.00 -3.51
C PRO A 48 -5.01 -2.05 -4.02
N GLY A 49 -5.42 -3.32 -4.04
CA GLY A 49 -4.54 -4.39 -4.45
C GLY A 49 -5.24 -5.73 -4.71
N VAL A 50 -4.47 -6.70 -5.18
CA VAL A 50 -4.97 -8.03 -5.52
C VAL A 50 -4.66 -9.01 -4.39
N ALA A 51 -5.70 -9.63 -3.83
CA ALA A 51 -5.57 -10.78 -2.94
C ALA A 51 -5.47 -12.07 -3.75
N GLN A 52 -4.63 -12.99 -3.30
CA GLN A 52 -4.54 -14.33 -3.84
C GLN A 52 -5.40 -15.27 -2.99
N VAL A 53 -6.25 -16.04 -3.64
CA VAL A 53 -7.12 -17.03 -3.01
C VAL A 53 -6.71 -18.41 -3.49
N GLN A 54 -6.49 -19.32 -2.56
CA GLN A 54 -6.20 -20.73 -2.83
C GLN A 54 -7.25 -21.57 -2.13
N VAL A 55 -7.80 -22.53 -2.84
CA VAL A 55 -8.77 -23.48 -2.32
C VAL A 55 -8.27 -24.89 -2.59
N ARG A 56 -8.17 -25.67 -1.54
CA ARG A 56 -7.91 -27.11 -1.63
C ARG A 56 -9.15 -27.88 -1.23
N LEU A 57 -9.57 -28.78 -2.09
CA LEU A 57 -10.59 -29.77 -1.77
C LEU A 57 -9.97 -30.87 -0.92
N THR A 58 -10.56 -31.16 0.22
CA THR A 58 -10.17 -32.28 1.06
C THR A 58 -10.99 -33.53 0.78
N SER A 59 -12.18 -33.37 0.18
CA SER A 59 -13.04 -34.50 -0.26
C SER A 59 -13.95 -34.08 -1.41
N GLY A 60 -14.28 -35.04 -2.26
CA GLY A 60 -15.22 -34.87 -3.37
C GLY A 60 -14.58 -34.37 -4.67
N THR A 61 -15.40 -34.26 -5.69
CA THR A 61 -15.06 -33.69 -7.00
C THR A 61 -15.91 -32.49 -7.28
N VAL A 62 -15.31 -31.43 -7.84
CA VAL A 62 -16.03 -30.20 -8.20
C VAL A 62 -15.84 -29.88 -9.68
N SER A 63 -16.85 -29.27 -10.26
CA SER A 63 -16.83 -28.81 -11.65
C SER A 63 -16.19 -27.43 -11.74
N SER A 64 -16.56 -26.51 -10.85
CA SER A 64 -16.02 -25.14 -10.82
C SER A 64 -16.10 -24.54 -9.42
N ILE A 65 -15.22 -23.58 -9.16
CA ILE A 65 -15.24 -22.75 -7.96
C ILE A 65 -15.24 -21.27 -8.42
N ARG A 66 -16.14 -20.48 -7.85
CA ARG A 66 -16.26 -19.05 -8.08
C ARG A 66 -16.01 -18.30 -6.78
N ILE A 67 -15.27 -17.20 -6.88
CA ILE A 67 -14.95 -16.32 -5.76
C ILE A 67 -15.50 -14.92 -5.99
N THR A 68 -16.05 -14.31 -4.96
CA THR A 68 -16.65 -12.98 -5.01
C THR A 68 -16.23 -12.18 -3.78
N PRO A 69 -15.47 -11.08 -3.93
CA PRO A 69 -15.15 -10.20 -2.81
C PRO A 69 -16.32 -9.28 -2.48
N VAL A 70 -16.68 -9.17 -1.21
CA VAL A 70 -17.74 -8.31 -0.70
C VAL A 70 -17.19 -7.45 0.43
N TYR A 71 -17.38 -6.14 0.35
CA TYR A 71 -16.99 -5.22 1.42
C TYR A 71 -18.08 -5.16 2.49
N VAL A 72 -17.73 -5.48 3.74
CA VAL A 72 -18.73 -5.66 4.82
C VAL A 72 -19.17 -4.33 5.42
N ASN A 73 -18.28 -3.35 5.51
CA ASN A 73 -18.54 -2.05 6.16
C ASN A 73 -18.97 -0.95 5.18
N GLY A 74 -19.05 -1.25 3.89
CA GLY A 74 -19.41 -0.29 2.85
C GLY A 74 -20.91 -0.02 2.82
N LYS A 75 -21.28 1.25 2.68
CA LYS A 75 -22.56 1.57 2.06
C LYS A 75 -22.52 0.91 0.68
N ASP A 76 -23.49 0.06 0.41
CA ASP A 76 -23.65 -0.55 -0.92
C ASP A 76 -23.48 0.53 -1.98
N GLN A 77 -22.37 0.51 -2.70
CA GLN A 77 -22.11 1.48 -3.77
C GLN A 77 -22.93 1.17 -5.03
N GLY A 78 -23.96 0.33 -4.89
CA GLY A 78 -24.91 0.00 -5.94
C GLY A 78 -24.36 -0.84 -7.08
N LEU A 79 -23.07 -1.20 -7.06
CA LEU A 79 -22.46 -2.06 -8.05
C LEU A 79 -22.39 -3.50 -7.51
N PRO A 80 -22.93 -4.49 -8.27
CA PRO A 80 -22.82 -5.88 -7.87
C PRO A 80 -21.32 -6.26 -7.81
N PRO A 81 -20.91 -7.02 -6.77
CA PRO A 81 -19.54 -7.49 -6.68
C PRO A 81 -19.20 -8.39 -7.86
N THR A 82 -18.04 -8.16 -8.46
CA THR A 82 -17.53 -8.99 -9.56
C THR A 82 -17.14 -10.36 -9.04
N SER A 83 -17.58 -11.41 -9.72
CA SER A 83 -17.22 -12.78 -9.38
C SER A 83 -16.29 -13.38 -10.43
N ASP A 84 -15.21 -14.01 -9.97
CA ASP A 84 -14.23 -14.65 -10.84
C ASP A 84 -14.21 -16.16 -10.68
N LEU A 85 -14.04 -16.88 -11.80
CA LEU A 85 -13.80 -18.32 -11.80
C LEU A 85 -12.36 -18.60 -11.39
N MET A 86 -12.20 -19.53 -10.45
CA MET A 86 -10.88 -20.00 -10.05
C MET A 86 -10.30 -20.96 -11.10
N GLN A 87 -9.00 -20.86 -11.29
CA GLN A 87 -8.25 -21.76 -12.17
C GLN A 87 -7.84 -23.01 -11.41
N ARG A 88 -8.03 -24.17 -12.02
CA ARG A 88 -7.54 -25.45 -11.48
C ARG A 88 -6.02 -25.52 -11.67
N ALA A 89 -5.31 -25.87 -10.61
CA ALA A 89 -3.86 -26.05 -10.65
C ALA A 89 -3.47 -27.41 -11.30
N ALA A 90 -2.19 -27.72 -11.35
CA ALA A 90 -1.70 -29.02 -11.82
C ALA A 90 -2.24 -30.20 -10.97
N ASP A 91 -2.36 -30.00 -9.67
CA ASP A 91 -3.10 -30.89 -8.78
C ASP A 91 -4.61 -30.62 -8.91
N PRO A 92 -5.43 -31.62 -9.30
CA PRO A 92 -6.87 -31.44 -9.52
C PRO A 92 -7.66 -31.03 -8.28
N GLN A 93 -7.09 -31.17 -7.08
CA GLN A 93 -7.70 -30.74 -5.82
C GLN A 93 -7.42 -29.27 -5.48
N TRP A 94 -6.49 -28.63 -6.18
CA TRP A 94 -6.10 -27.24 -5.92
C TRP A 94 -6.68 -26.29 -6.95
N PHE A 95 -7.23 -25.17 -6.44
CA PHE A 95 -7.74 -24.08 -7.24
C PHE A 95 -7.11 -22.77 -6.78
N THR A 96 -6.78 -21.90 -7.73
CA THR A 96 -6.20 -20.60 -7.48
C THR A 96 -7.01 -19.50 -8.14
N GLY A 97 -7.16 -18.38 -7.46
CA GLY A 97 -7.89 -17.23 -7.98
C GLY A 97 -7.32 -15.93 -7.44
N LYS A 98 -7.76 -14.82 -8.03
CA LYS A 98 -7.35 -13.47 -7.64
C LYS A 98 -8.59 -12.61 -7.49
N VAL A 99 -8.64 -11.79 -6.44
CA VAL A 99 -9.70 -10.81 -6.23
C VAL A 99 -9.12 -9.44 -5.93
N TRP A 100 -9.75 -8.39 -6.46
CA TRP A 100 -9.38 -7.02 -6.16
C TRP A 100 -10.02 -6.57 -4.84
N LEU A 101 -9.21 -5.98 -3.97
CA LEU A 101 -9.64 -5.36 -2.72
C LEU A 101 -9.30 -3.87 -2.80
N MET A 102 -10.33 -3.04 -2.89
CA MET A 102 -10.19 -1.63 -3.25
C MET A 102 -9.92 -0.72 -2.06
N GLU A 103 -10.37 -1.13 -0.85
CA GLU A 103 -10.31 -0.32 0.36
C GLU A 103 -9.77 -1.14 1.53
N SER A 104 -9.20 -0.44 2.52
CA SER A 104 -8.86 -1.04 3.81
C SER A 104 -10.13 -1.25 4.62
N GLY A 105 -10.21 -2.35 5.35
CA GLY A 105 -11.37 -2.67 6.20
C GLY A 105 -11.71 -4.14 6.20
N SER A 106 -12.94 -4.45 6.57
CA SER A 106 -13.44 -5.83 6.65
C SER A 106 -14.06 -6.26 5.32
N TRP A 107 -13.48 -7.28 4.75
CA TRP A 107 -13.95 -7.91 3.52
C TRP A 107 -14.44 -9.33 3.81
N GLU A 108 -15.31 -9.82 2.96
CA GLU A 108 -15.75 -11.21 2.90
C GLU A 108 -15.45 -11.76 1.51
N VAL A 109 -14.71 -12.85 1.43
CA VAL A 109 -14.54 -13.59 0.18
C VAL A 109 -15.55 -14.73 0.19
N ARG A 110 -16.58 -14.59 -0.65
CA ARG A 110 -17.59 -15.62 -0.85
C ARG A 110 -17.10 -16.63 -1.86
N VAL A 111 -17.09 -17.89 -1.48
CA VAL A 111 -16.69 -19.01 -2.31
C VAL A 111 -17.93 -19.82 -2.65
N GLU A 112 -18.23 -19.97 -3.93
CA GLU A 112 -19.31 -20.80 -4.44
C GLU A 112 -18.70 -21.99 -5.19
N VAL A 113 -19.04 -23.19 -4.74
CA VAL A 113 -18.54 -24.45 -5.29
C VAL A 113 -19.69 -25.14 -6.01
N SER A 114 -19.47 -25.50 -7.26
CA SER A 114 -20.43 -26.25 -8.08
C SER A 114 -19.85 -27.62 -8.44
N GLY A 115 -20.62 -28.67 -8.24
CA GLY A 115 -20.21 -30.03 -8.58
C GLY A 115 -21.36 -31.02 -8.56
N PRO A 116 -21.07 -32.33 -8.68
CA PRO A 116 -22.10 -33.37 -8.78
C PRO A 116 -23.06 -33.46 -7.57
N GLN A 117 -22.63 -32.98 -6.40
CA GLN A 117 -23.42 -33.00 -5.16
C GLN A 117 -24.22 -31.71 -4.96
N GLY A 118 -24.28 -30.82 -5.95
CA GLY A 118 -25.00 -29.55 -5.92
C GLY A 118 -24.10 -28.32 -5.78
N ILE A 119 -24.70 -27.23 -5.30
CA ILE A 119 -24.00 -25.94 -5.09
C ILE A 119 -23.79 -25.76 -3.60
N GLY A 120 -22.54 -25.49 -3.22
CA GLY A 120 -22.13 -25.11 -1.87
C GLY A 120 -21.61 -23.68 -1.79
N LYS A 121 -21.82 -23.01 -0.64
CA LYS A 121 -21.35 -21.64 -0.40
C LYS A 121 -20.63 -21.57 0.92
N LEU A 122 -19.52 -20.81 0.94
CA LEU A 122 -18.75 -20.54 2.14
C LEU A 122 -18.27 -19.09 2.11
N ALA A 123 -18.38 -18.39 3.22
CA ALA A 123 -17.92 -17.02 3.37
C ALA A 123 -16.70 -16.95 4.28
N VAL A 124 -15.66 -16.25 3.83
CA VAL A 124 -14.39 -16.11 4.56
C VAL A 124 -14.17 -14.66 4.91
N PRO A 125 -14.17 -14.28 6.20
CA PRO A 125 -13.84 -12.92 6.61
C PRO A 125 -12.36 -12.65 6.41
N VAL A 126 -12.04 -11.55 5.72
CA VAL A 126 -10.67 -11.16 5.38
C VAL A 126 -10.45 -9.72 5.84
N PRO A 127 -9.68 -9.50 6.92
CA PRO A 127 -9.25 -8.16 7.30
C PRO A 127 -8.18 -7.67 6.33
N VAL A 128 -8.41 -6.49 5.76
CA VAL A 128 -7.53 -5.90 4.74
C VAL A 128 -7.00 -4.57 5.25
N PHE A 129 -5.67 -4.50 5.41
CA PHE A 129 -4.99 -3.29 5.85
C PHE A 129 -3.79 -3.00 4.96
N ALA A 130 -3.63 -1.72 4.58
CA ALA A 130 -2.44 -1.27 3.90
C ALA A 130 -1.25 -1.33 4.86
N ARG A 131 -0.22 -2.11 4.53
CA ARG A 131 1.01 -2.28 5.32
C ARG A 131 2.21 -1.61 4.67
N ARG A 132 2.10 -1.26 3.40
CA ARG A 132 3.16 -0.64 2.60
C ARG A 132 2.57 0.37 1.64
N THR A 133 3.39 1.33 1.24
CA THR A 133 3.15 2.19 0.09
C THR A 133 3.95 1.66 -1.10
N LEU A 134 3.45 1.89 -2.31
CA LEU A 134 4.17 1.53 -3.52
C LEU A 134 5.36 2.49 -3.70
N PRO A 135 6.60 2.02 -3.71
CA PRO A 135 7.74 2.87 -4.00
C PRO A 135 7.72 3.28 -5.49
N MET A 136 7.99 4.56 -5.75
CA MET A 136 8.13 5.06 -7.12
C MET A 136 9.36 4.44 -7.80
N GLN A 137 9.22 4.03 -9.05
CA GLN A 137 10.35 3.52 -9.83
C GLN A 137 11.42 4.61 -10.00
N LYS A 138 12.68 4.28 -9.71
CA LYS A 138 13.80 5.24 -9.76
C LYS A 138 13.93 5.93 -11.12
N ALA A 139 13.79 5.17 -12.22
CA ALA A 139 13.85 5.71 -13.58
C ALA A 139 12.77 6.77 -13.83
N LEU A 140 11.52 6.48 -13.43
CA LEU A 140 10.41 7.43 -13.54
C LEU A 140 10.65 8.67 -12.67
N GLY A 141 11.14 8.49 -11.45
CA GLY A 141 11.47 9.59 -10.55
C GLY A 141 12.54 10.52 -11.13
N THR A 142 13.60 9.96 -11.73
CA THR A 142 14.66 10.74 -12.39
C THR A 142 14.12 11.49 -13.60
N LEU A 143 13.27 10.86 -14.42
CA LEU A 143 12.66 11.50 -15.58
C LEU A 143 11.77 12.69 -15.16
N LEU A 144 10.90 12.49 -14.15
CA LEU A 144 10.02 13.55 -13.65
C LEU A 144 10.80 14.70 -13.02
N PHE A 145 11.90 14.40 -12.30
CA PHE A 145 12.79 15.42 -11.75
C PHE A 145 13.47 16.22 -12.86
N GLY A 146 13.99 15.57 -13.90
CA GLY A 146 14.56 16.24 -15.06
C GLY A 146 13.55 17.13 -15.78
N LEU A 147 12.32 16.65 -15.96
CA LEU A 147 11.23 17.44 -16.56
C LEU A 147 10.88 18.66 -15.70
N MET A 148 10.80 18.49 -14.38
CA MET A 148 10.54 19.59 -13.44
C MET A 148 11.62 20.68 -13.56
N LEU A 149 12.90 20.30 -13.62
CA LEU A 149 14.01 21.25 -13.82
C LEU A 149 13.91 21.97 -15.16
N ALA A 150 13.65 21.25 -16.25
CA ALA A 150 13.51 21.83 -17.58
C ALA A 150 12.36 22.85 -17.64
N LEU A 151 11.21 22.52 -17.07
CA LEU A 151 10.05 23.41 -16.99
C LEU A 151 10.35 24.65 -16.12
N SER A 152 11.02 24.48 -14.98
CA SER A 152 11.41 25.57 -14.10
C SER A 152 12.34 26.56 -14.82
N ILE A 153 13.36 26.06 -15.51
CA ILE A 153 14.29 26.87 -16.33
C ILE A 153 13.49 27.57 -17.46
N GLY A 154 12.58 26.85 -18.10
CA GLY A 154 11.74 27.41 -19.16
C GLY A 154 10.89 28.60 -18.67
N ILE A 155 10.19 28.45 -17.54
CA ILE A 155 9.37 29.52 -16.95
C ILE A 155 10.22 30.77 -16.65
N VAL A 156 11.37 30.59 -15.99
CA VAL A 156 12.28 31.67 -15.64
C VAL A 156 12.82 32.37 -16.89
N SER A 157 13.19 31.60 -17.91
CA SER A 157 13.70 32.11 -19.18
C SER A 157 12.64 32.92 -19.94
N ILE A 158 11.40 32.41 -20.00
CA ILE A 158 10.27 33.10 -20.64
C ILE A 158 9.97 34.41 -19.91
N ALA A 159 9.92 34.38 -18.57
CA ALA A 159 9.69 35.60 -17.79
C ALA A 159 10.76 36.66 -18.04
N GLY A 160 12.04 36.25 -18.09
CA GLY A 160 13.15 37.14 -18.42
C GLY A 160 13.09 37.71 -19.85
N ALA A 161 12.76 36.87 -20.83
CA ALA A 161 12.60 37.29 -22.22
C ALA A 161 11.41 38.25 -22.40
N ALA A 162 10.27 37.94 -21.80
CA ALA A 162 9.09 38.78 -21.85
C ALA A 162 9.35 40.18 -21.25
N ALA A 163 10.05 40.26 -20.11
CA ALA A 163 10.40 41.53 -19.50
C ALA A 163 11.48 42.32 -20.30
N ARG A 164 12.33 41.63 -21.04
CA ARG A 164 13.36 42.23 -21.87
C ARG A 164 12.84 42.73 -23.22
N GLU A 165 11.92 42.02 -23.84
CA GLU A 165 11.52 42.16 -25.22
C GLU A 165 10.04 42.52 -25.44
N GLY A 166 9.17 42.30 -24.44
CA GLY A 166 7.72 42.44 -24.56
C GLY A 166 7.19 43.81 -24.96
N GLY A 167 8.00 44.88 -24.85
CA GLY A 167 7.63 46.24 -25.28
C GLY A 167 8.40 46.73 -26.51
N LEU A 168 9.17 45.88 -27.18
CA LEU A 168 9.99 46.24 -28.32
C LEU A 168 9.28 45.98 -29.64
N GLY A 169 9.43 46.89 -30.62
CA GLY A 169 8.98 46.64 -31.99
C GLY A 169 9.82 45.55 -32.67
N ALA A 170 9.35 45.04 -33.81
CA ALA A 170 10.05 44.03 -34.58
C ALA A 170 11.46 44.48 -34.95
N ALA A 171 12.49 43.68 -34.71
CA ALA A 171 13.90 43.91 -34.94
C ALA A 171 14.58 45.01 -34.05
N ALA A 172 13.91 45.54 -33.01
CA ALA A 172 14.49 46.48 -32.10
C ALA A 172 15.48 45.79 -31.14
N ILE A 173 16.68 46.44 -30.91
CA ILE A 173 17.68 45.90 -30.01
C ILE A 173 17.40 46.33 -28.56
N PRO A 174 17.36 45.39 -27.58
CA PRO A 174 17.08 45.72 -26.20
C PRO A 174 18.12 46.66 -25.59
N SER A 175 17.64 47.76 -24.97
CA SER A 175 18.46 48.73 -24.25
C SER A 175 19.06 48.12 -22.97
N SER A 176 20.06 48.81 -22.39
CA SER A 176 20.66 48.41 -21.11
C SER A 176 19.60 48.35 -19.97
N ARG A 177 18.62 49.21 -20.01
CA ARG A 177 17.49 49.24 -19.06
C ARG A 177 16.60 47.96 -19.21
N ASN A 178 16.28 47.59 -20.45
CA ASN A 178 15.50 46.35 -20.74
C ASN A 178 16.26 45.08 -20.33
N LYS A 179 17.58 45.04 -20.59
CA LYS A 179 18.46 43.92 -20.13
C LYS A 179 18.47 43.82 -18.60
N ARG A 180 18.46 44.93 -17.86
CA ARG A 180 18.39 44.96 -16.39
C ARG A 180 17.00 44.50 -15.92
N GLY A 181 15.94 44.98 -16.56
CA GLY A 181 14.57 44.54 -16.27
C GLY A 181 14.39 43.02 -16.44
N GLY A 182 14.90 42.45 -17.54
CA GLY A 182 14.88 41.01 -17.78
C GLY A 182 15.63 40.21 -16.70
N ARG A 183 16.78 40.69 -16.22
CA ARG A 183 17.51 40.01 -15.11
C ARG A 183 16.75 40.06 -13.79
N ILE A 184 16.11 41.20 -13.49
CA ILE A 184 15.28 41.35 -12.29
C ILE A 184 14.07 40.41 -12.39
N ALA A 185 13.38 40.35 -13.53
CA ALA A 185 12.27 39.44 -13.74
C ALA A 185 12.69 37.95 -13.60
N MET A 186 13.87 37.57 -14.11
CA MET A 186 14.42 36.23 -13.92
C MET A 186 14.68 35.94 -12.43
N ALA A 187 15.26 36.88 -11.70
CA ALA A 187 15.50 36.71 -10.27
C ALA A 187 14.21 36.56 -9.47
N ILE A 188 13.22 37.42 -9.73
CA ILE A 188 11.90 37.35 -9.07
C ILE A 188 11.21 36.03 -9.40
N SER A 189 11.15 35.65 -10.68
CA SER A 189 10.49 34.39 -11.09
C SER A 189 11.23 33.16 -10.54
N SER A 190 12.58 33.20 -10.43
CA SER A 190 13.36 32.14 -9.77
C SER A 190 12.97 32.01 -8.30
N VAL A 191 12.86 33.12 -7.55
CA VAL A 191 12.45 33.10 -6.15
C VAL A 191 11.03 32.51 -6.01
N ILE A 192 10.10 32.93 -6.87
CA ILE A 192 8.73 32.40 -6.87
C ILE A 192 8.71 30.89 -7.12
N VAL A 193 9.43 30.42 -8.16
CA VAL A 193 9.49 28.99 -8.48
C VAL A 193 10.08 28.19 -7.33
N VAL A 194 11.20 28.64 -6.75
CA VAL A 194 11.83 27.97 -5.60
C VAL A 194 10.89 27.93 -4.40
N THR A 195 10.17 29.03 -4.13
CA THR A 195 9.20 29.08 -3.03
C THR A 195 8.06 28.09 -3.24
N ILE A 196 7.50 28.00 -4.45
CA ILE A 196 6.43 27.04 -4.78
C ILE A 196 6.94 25.61 -4.62
N LEU A 197 8.15 25.30 -5.10
CA LEU A 197 8.73 23.96 -4.96
C LEU A 197 9.01 23.61 -3.50
N ALA A 198 9.48 24.56 -2.69
CA ALA A 198 9.73 24.36 -1.26
C ALA A 198 8.42 24.12 -0.49
N LEU A 199 7.37 24.91 -0.75
CA LEU A 199 6.05 24.73 -0.16
C LEU A 199 5.43 23.39 -0.58
N GLY A 200 5.55 23.01 -1.86
CA GLY A 200 5.08 21.73 -2.38
C GLY A 200 5.79 20.56 -1.71
N ASN A 201 7.10 20.64 -1.54
CA ASN A 201 7.87 19.61 -0.83
C ASN A 201 7.48 19.51 0.66
N TRP A 202 7.29 20.64 1.33
CA TRP A 202 6.83 20.66 2.73
C TRP A 202 5.46 20.02 2.87
N TRP A 203 4.49 20.43 2.03
CA TRP A 203 3.15 19.84 2.01
C TRP A 203 3.17 18.34 1.75
N TRP A 204 3.95 17.91 0.75
CA TRP A 204 4.10 16.48 0.43
C TRP A 204 4.64 15.66 1.61
N ASN A 205 5.66 16.19 2.30
CA ASN A 205 6.23 15.51 3.46
C ASN A 205 5.22 15.41 4.61
N ALA A 206 4.41 16.46 4.84
CA ALA A 206 3.36 16.43 5.84
C ALA A 206 2.28 15.37 5.51
N GLN A 207 1.82 15.31 4.26
CA GLN A 207 0.86 14.30 3.81
C GLN A 207 1.45 12.86 3.88
N ALA A 208 2.70 12.71 3.50
CA ALA A 208 3.38 11.40 3.58
C ALA A 208 3.56 10.93 5.02
N ALA A 209 3.79 11.84 5.96
CA ALA A 209 3.87 11.53 7.39
C ALA A 209 2.50 11.12 7.94
N ASP A 210 1.45 11.85 7.61
CA ASP A 210 0.07 11.55 8.01
C ASP A 210 -0.36 10.17 7.49
N LEU A 211 -0.12 9.89 6.20
CA LEU A 211 -0.42 8.58 5.62
C LEU A 211 0.29 7.43 6.37
N LYS A 212 1.55 7.62 6.73
CA LYS A 212 2.31 6.60 7.47
C LYS A 212 1.79 6.39 8.89
N GLN A 213 1.37 7.46 9.56
CA GLN A 213 0.91 7.40 10.95
C GLN A 213 -0.54 6.88 11.06
N ASN A 214 -1.42 7.29 10.17
CA ASN A 214 -2.85 7.10 10.32
C ASN A 214 -3.45 6.06 9.38
N MET A 215 -2.81 5.81 8.22
CA MET A 215 -3.36 4.92 7.19
C MET A 215 -2.65 3.58 7.05
N LEU A 216 -1.38 3.49 7.47
CA LEU A 216 -0.66 2.23 7.43
C LEU A 216 -0.86 1.46 8.75
N TYR A 217 -1.19 0.19 8.61
CA TYR A 217 -1.26 -0.70 9.77
C TYR A 217 0.12 -0.87 10.41
N SER A 218 0.22 -0.50 11.67
CA SER A 218 1.33 -0.88 12.55
C SER A 218 0.80 -1.83 13.62
N ALA A 219 1.48 -2.95 13.83
CA ALA A 219 1.11 -3.88 14.88
C ALA A 219 1.23 -3.17 16.24
N PRO A 220 0.22 -3.28 17.14
CA PRO A 220 0.31 -2.69 18.45
C PRO A 220 1.49 -3.30 19.22
N PRO A 221 2.23 -2.52 20.01
CA PRO A 221 3.31 -3.04 20.83
C PRO A 221 2.75 -3.98 21.88
N LEU A 222 3.25 -5.22 21.88
CA LEU A 222 2.89 -6.25 22.83
C LEU A 222 3.95 -6.30 23.93
N ARG A 223 3.56 -6.04 25.18
CA ARG A 223 4.41 -6.32 26.33
C ARG A 223 4.05 -7.69 26.89
N VAL A 224 5.02 -8.58 26.86
CA VAL A 224 4.91 -9.92 27.42
C VAL A 224 5.60 -9.92 28.79
N SER A 225 4.87 -10.22 29.84
CA SER A 225 5.44 -10.44 31.19
C SER A 225 5.12 -11.86 31.66
N PHE A 226 6.14 -12.53 32.15
CA PHE A 226 6.03 -13.84 32.75
C PHE A 226 6.21 -13.70 34.30
N ASP A 227 5.21 -14.08 35.02
CA ASP A 227 5.17 -13.89 36.49
C ASP A 227 5.50 -15.20 37.23
N GLY A 228 6.55 -15.90 36.89
CA GLY A 228 7.12 -17.03 37.62
C GLY A 228 6.19 -18.17 38.08
N THR A 229 4.89 -18.02 37.94
CA THR A 229 3.81 -18.91 38.38
C THR A 229 2.96 -19.40 37.21
N ASP A 230 3.59 -19.87 36.11
CA ASP A 230 2.92 -20.41 34.90
C ASP A 230 1.88 -19.48 34.23
N GLN A 231 1.79 -18.21 34.62
CA GLN A 231 0.91 -17.24 33.98
C GLN A 231 1.67 -16.33 33.04
N LEU A 232 1.29 -16.37 31.78
CA LEU A 232 1.76 -15.47 30.73
C LEU A 232 0.75 -14.30 30.62
N THR A 233 1.18 -13.10 31.02
CA THR A 233 0.37 -11.89 30.83
C THR A 233 0.78 -11.18 29.55
N LEU A 234 -0.17 -11.07 28.61
CA LEU A 234 -0.02 -10.30 27.39
C LEU A 234 -0.74 -8.96 27.56
N ARG A 235 0.02 -7.88 27.54
CA ARG A 235 -0.53 -6.51 27.59
C ARG A 235 -0.32 -5.84 26.24
N ILE A 236 -1.42 -5.39 25.63
CA ILE A 236 -1.39 -4.56 24.44
C ILE A 236 -1.26 -3.12 24.90
N GLU A 237 -0.13 -2.47 24.62
CA GLU A 237 0.09 -1.06 24.91
C GLU A 237 -0.21 -0.28 23.63
N ASP A 238 -1.45 0.17 23.45
CA ASP A 238 -1.84 0.95 22.30
C ASP A 238 -2.59 2.22 22.71
N ASP A 239 -1.84 3.31 22.79
CA ASP A 239 -2.40 4.64 23.03
C ASP A 239 -3.20 5.17 21.81
N CYS A 240 -2.97 4.58 20.62
CA CYS A 240 -3.63 4.96 19.39
C CYS A 240 -5.00 4.29 19.21
N TRP A 241 -5.22 3.09 19.79
CA TRP A 241 -6.47 2.34 19.69
C TRP A 241 -7.68 3.12 20.22
N HIS A 242 -7.48 3.94 21.24
CA HIS A 242 -8.53 4.77 21.84
C HIS A 242 -8.80 6.07 21.05
N LYS A 243 -7.84 6.58 20.28
CA LYS A 243 -8.00 7.84 19.51
C LYS A 243 -8.69 7.64 18.17
N SER A 244 -8.38 6.58 17.46
CA SER A 244 -8.94 6.37 16.11
C SER A 244 -10.37 5.82 16.11
N ARG A 245 -10.87 5.26 17.22
CA ARG A 245 -12.21 4.70 17.32
C ARG A 245 -13.31 5.69 17.68
N LYS A 246 -12.98 6.86 18.23
CA LYS A 246 -14.00 7.86 18.60
C LYS A 246 -14.65 8.56 17.40
N ASP A 247 -14.00 8.52 16.24
CA ASP A 247 -14.46 9.22 15.04
C ASP A 247 -15.09 8.29 13.97
N GLN A 248 -15.21 6.98 14.27
CA GLN A 248 -15.72 5.98 13.32
C GLN A 248 -17.04 5.30 13.72
N TRP A 249 -17.73 5.81 14.79
CA TRP A 249 -19.07 5.34 15.20
C TRP A 249 -20.11 6.42 15.03
#